data_0eb584d48465b86e3e4f917e56b77d87
#
_entry.id   0eb584d48465b86e3e4f917e56b77d87
#
_cell.length_a   1.000
_cell.length_b   1.000
_cell.length_c   1.000
_cell.angle_alpha   90.00
_cell.angle_beta   90.00
_cell.angle_gamma   90.00
#
_symmetry.space_group_name_H-M   'P 1'
#
loop_
_entity.id
_entity.type
_entity.pdbx_description
1 polymer ?
#
loop_
_entity_poly.entity_id
_entity_poly.type
_entity_poly.pdbx_seq_one_letter_code
_entity_poly.pdbx_strand_id
1 'polypeptide(L)'
;MTTLAVLFSGGGRTVLNLLNKIEDGELNAKIVLAIASKNTISGIDILADRGLDIAIARQDMDTQEDANNKISAWLNEAKPDLILLCGYLSLLPIEPWMQGKVLNIHPALLPDFGGKGMYGMRVHEAVIAHQKATSGCTVHFVDEEYDHGPTILQETCEVSSEETPK
;
A
#
# COMPACT_ATOMS: atom_id res chain seq x y z
N MET A 1 -10.50 17.98 7.06
CA MET A 1 -9.98 17.27 5.87
C MET A 1 -8.79 16.46 6.34
N THR A 2 -8.86 15.15 6.16
CA THR A 2 -7.83 14.20 6.62
C THR A 2 -6.58 14.29 5.73
N THR A 3 -5.41 14.35 6.31
CA THR A 3 -4.13 14.37 5.58
C THR A 3 -3.56 12.95 5.46
N LEU A 4 -3.13 12.58 4.25
CA LEU A 4 -2.65 11.25 3.92
C LEU A 4 -1.20 11.30 3.45
N ALA A 5 -0.38 10.39 3.95
CA ALA A 5 0.84 9.98 3.26
C ALA A 5 0.60 8.63 2.56
N VAL A 6 1.07 8.46 1.34
CA VAL A 6 0.92 7.22 0.57
C VAL A 6 2.29 6.67 0.18
N LEU A 7 2.49 5.36 0.38
CA LEU A 7 3.71 4.65 -0.02
C LEU A 7 3.37 3.56 -1.04
N PHE A 8 4.16 3.44 -2.11
CA PHE A 8 3.89 2.45 -3.16
C PHE A 8 5.17 1.90 -3.80
N SER A 9 5.09 0.67 -4.36
CA SER A 9 6.23 -0.02 -5.01
C SER A 9 5.92 -0.51 -6.43
N GLY A 10 4.77 -0.16 -6.98
CA GLY A 10 4.32 -0.63 -8.30
C GLY A 10 3.66 0.46 -9.12
N GLY A 11 2.64 0.10 -9.89
CA GLY A 11 1.95 0.99 -10.83
C GLY A 11 1.08 2.10 -10.22
N GLY A 12 1.01 2.23 -8.89
CA GLY A 12 0.29 3.32 -8.23
C GLY A 12 -1.23 3.27 -8.33
N ARG A 13 -1.84 2.14 -8.76
CA ARG A 13 -3.29 2.03 -9.00
C ARG A 13 -4.14 2.40 -7.79
N THR A 14 -3.73 1.98 -6.59
CA THR A 14 -4.44 2.32 -5.35
C THR A 14 -4.36 3.82 -5.06
N VAL A 15 -3.19 4.43 -5.26
CA VAL A 15 -3.02 5.89 -5.10
C VAL A 15 -3.86 6.65 -6.11
N LEU A 16 -3.89 6.20 -7.37
CA LEU A 16 -4.72 6.79 -8.41
C LEU A 16 -6.22 6.71 -8.07
N ASN A 17 -6.68 5.57 -7.53
CA ASN A 17 -8.05 5.44 -7.06
C ASN A 17 -8.37 6.40 -5.92
N LEU A 18 -7.46 6.57 -4.95
CA LEU A 18 -7.63 7.56 -3.88
C LEU A 18 -7.73 8.99 -4.44
N LEU A 19 -6.88 9.36 -5.40
CA LEU A 19 -6.95 10.67 -6.07
C LEU A 19 -8.32 10.89 -6.73
N ASN A 20 -8.80 9.90 -7.49
CA ASN A 20 -10.12 10.00 -8.14
C ASN A 20 -11.22 10.22 -7.09
N LYS A 21 -11.23 9.45 -5.99
CA LYS A 21 -12.22 9.62 -4.91
C LYS A 21 -12.14 10.97 -4.19
N ILE A 22 -10.95 11.54 -4.10
CA ILE A 22 -10.75 12.89 -3.55
C ILE A 22 -11.31 13.95 -4.52
N GLU A 23 -10.99 13.85 -5.82
CA GLU A 23 -11.43 14.78 -6.86
C GLU A 23 -12.96 14.74 -7.05
N ASP A 24 -13.56 13.55 -7.00
CA ASP A 24 -15.01 13.36 -7.08
C ASP A 24 -15.76 13.84 -5.82
N GLY A 25 -15.03 14.23 -4.77
CA GLY A 25 -15.60 14.66 -3.49
C GLY A 25 -16.16 13.54 -2.62
N GLU A 26 -15.91 12.28 -3.00
CA GLU A 26 -16.35 11.11 -2.23
C GLU A 26 -15.45 10.87 -1.01
N LEU A 27 -14.19 11.32 -1.04
CA LEU A 27 -13.23 11.21 0.05
C LEU A 27 -12.75 12.61 0.47
N ASN A 28 -13.14 13.06 1.67
CA ASN A 28 -12.69 14.34 2.23
C ASN A 28 -11.26 14.22 2.82
N ALA A 29 -10.28 14.09 1.95
CA ALA A 29 -8.88 13.95 2.31
C ALA A 29 -7.96 14.71 1.34
N LYS A 30 -6.69 14.83 1.71
CA LYS A 30 -5.62 15.38 0.88
C LYS A 30 -4.36 14.52 1.02
N ILE A 31 -3.76 14.13 -0.09
CA ILE A 31 -2.43 13.51 -0.10
C ILE A 31 -1.41 14.64 0.08
N VAL A 32 -0.70 14.62 1.20
CA VAL A 32 0.34 15.63 1.54
C VAL A 32 1.75 15.11 1.29
N LEU A 33 1.90 13.79 1.12
CA LEU A 33 3.19 13.15 0.87
C LEU A 33 2.96 11.87 0.07
N ALA A 34 3.62 11.73 -1.07
CA ALA A 34 3.63 10.51 -1.87
C ALA A 34 5.07 9.97 -1.97
N ILE A 35 5.28 8.70 -1.61
CA ILE A 35 6.60 8.08 -1.55
C ILE A 35 6.63 6.84 -2.45
N ALA A 36 7.49 6.87 -3.45
CA ALA A 36 7.87 5.72 -4.24
C ALA A 36 9.00 4.95 -3.57
N SER A 37 8.91 3.61 -3.49
CA SER A 37 9.96 2.79 -2.85
C SER A 37 11.31 2.89 -3.56
N LYS A 38 11.32 3.11 -4.88
CA LYS A 38 12.53 3.30 -5.70
C LYS A 38 12.22 4.05 -7.00
N ASN A 39 13.26 4.54 -7.68
CA ASN A 39 13.16 5.35 -8.88
C ASN A 39 12.69 4.62 -10.16
N THR A 40 12.64 3.29 -10.16
CA THR A 40 12.35 2.48 -11.36
C THR A 40 10.90 2.00 -11.46
N ILE A 41 10.01 2.45 -10.60
CA ILE A 41 8.62 1.99 -10.60
C ILE A 41 7.73 2.82 -11.54
N SER A 42 6.87 2.12 -12.29
CA SER A 42 6.04 2.73 -13.33
C SER A 42 4.97 3.71 -12.83
N GLY A 43 4.60 3.62 -11.56
CA GLY A 43 3.61 4.52 -10.96
C GLY A 43 4.07 5.96 -10.81
N ILE A 44 5.38 6.23 -10.86
CA ILE A 44 5.94 7.57 -10.67
C ILE A 44 5.40 8.52 -11.75
N ASP A 45 5.60 8.20 -13.03
CA ASP A 45 5.17 9.05 -14.13
C ASP A 45 3.65 9.25 -14.14
N ILE A 46 2.90 8.17 -13.93
CA ILE A 46 1.42 8.19 -13.91
C ILE A 46 0.89 9.13 -12.82
N LEU A 47 1.49 9.09 -11.63
CA LEU A 47 1.03 9.91 -10.51
C LEU A 47 1.57 11.35 -10.57
N ALA A 48 2.76 11.55 -11.14
CA ALA A 48 3.32 12.88 -11.40
C ALA A 48 2.45 13.64 -12.43
N ASP A 49 1.99 12.96 -13.49
CA ASP A 49 1.05 13.53 -14.48
C ASP A 49 -0.29 13.95 -13.86
N ARG A 50 -0.65 13.38 -12.69
CA ARG A 50 -1.82 13.77 -11.88
C ARG A 50 -1.50 14.86 -10.85
N GLY A 51 -0.30 15.46 -10.92
CA GLY A 51 0.10 16.60 -10.09
C GLY A 51 0.60 16.24 -8.69
N LEU A 52 0.96 14.97 -8.44
CA LEU A 52 1.62 14.58 -7.18
C LEU A 52 3.13 14.78 -7.27
N ASP A 53 3.68 15.49 -6.27
CA ASP A 53 5.12 15.46 -6.00
C ASP A 53 5.48 14.14 -5.33
N ILE A 54 6.42 13.38 -5.92
CA ILE A 54 6.76 12.05 -5.47
C ILE A 54 8.18 12.00 -4.93
N ALA A 55 8.32 11.75 -3.64
CA ALA A 55 9.60 11.47 -3.02
C ALA A 55 10.05 10.04 -3.34
N ILE A 56 11.32 9.85 -3.66
CA ILE A 56 11.91 8.55 -4.01
C ILE A 56 12.76 8.06 -2.85
N ALA A 57 12.31 7.01 -2.17
CA ALA A 57 12.95 6.49 -0.98
C ALA A 57 14.33 5.89 -1.27
N ARG A 58 14.47 5.11 -2.35
CA ARG A 58 15.71 4.44 -2.70
C ARG A 58 16.14 4.75 -4.13
N GLN A 59 17.37 5.20 -4.29
CA GLN A 59 18.08 5.30 -5.56
C GLN A 59 19.12 4.19 -5.69
N ASP A 60 19.80 4.09 -6.83
CA ASP A 60 20.59 2.93 -7.24
C ASP A 60 21.62 2.40 -6.22
N MET A 61 22.22 3.28 -5.43
CA MET A 61 23.25 2.94 -4.43
C MET A 61 22.73 2.90 -2.98
N ASP A 62 21.44 3.22 -2.76
CA ASP A 62 20.88 3.25 -1.41
C ASP A 62 20.59 1.85 -0.88
N THR A 63 20.82 1.64 0.40
CA THR A 63 20.38 0.44 1.14
C THR A 63 18.90 0.57 1.53
N GLN A 64 18.30 -0.51 2.01
CA GLN A 64 16.95 -0.45 2.57
C GLN A 64 16.90 0.38 3.85
N GLU A 65 17.98 0.40 4.63
CA GLU A 65 18.11 1.23 5.83
C GLU A 65 18.13 2.71 5.48
N ASP A 66 18.87 3.10 4.44
CA ASP A 66 18.88 4.49 3.95
C ASP A 66 17.48 4.93 3.51
N ALA A 67 16.76 4.06 2.79
CA ALA A 67 15.38 4.31 2.39
C ALA A 67 14.45 4.49 3.61
N ASN A 68 14.55 3.61 4.60
CA ASN A 68 13.74 3.69 5.81
C ASN A 68 14.00 4.98 6.59
N ASN A 69 15.26 5.40 6.68
CA ASN A 69 15.64 6.65 7.36
C ASN A 69 15.07 7.88 6.63
N LYS A 70 15.11 7.91 5.29
CA LYS A 70 14.49 8.97 4.48
C LYS A 70 12.98 9.01 4.68
N ILE A 71 12.31 7.86 4.60
CA ILE A 71 10.85 7.74 4.78
C ILE A 71 10.45 8.26 6.17
N SER A 72 11.15 7.81 7.21
CA SER A 72 10.91 8.25 8.58
C SER A 72 11.02 9.77 8.72
N ALA A 73 12.09 10.38 8.17
CA ALA A 73 12.29 11.82 8.21
C ALA A 73 11.14 12.58 7.50
N TRP A 74 10.75 12.16 6.30
CA TRP A 74 9.66 12.81 5.56
C TRP A 74 8.30 12.66 6.25
N LEU A 75 8.00 11.49 6.82
CA LEU A 75 6.77 11.27 7.58
C LEU A 75 6.73 12.11 8.86
N ASN A 76 7.87 12.23 9.54
CA ASN A 76 8.00 13.09 10.73
C ASN A 76 7.84 14.58 10.40
N GLU A 77 8.27 15.03 9.24
CA GLU A 77 8.10 16.40 8.76
C GLU A 77 6.64 16.66 8.34
N ALA A 78 6.07 15.78 7.52
CA ALA A 78 4.72 15.94 6.98
C ALA A 78 3.62 15.74 8.02
N LYS A 79 3.86 14.94 9.07
CA LYS A 79 2.92 14.59 10.15
C LYS A 79 1.49 14.30 9.65
N PRO A 80 1.31 13.33 8.73
CA PRO A 80 0.00 13.01 8.22
C PRO A 80 -0.91 12.41 9.30
N ASP A 81 -2.23 12.55 9.12
CA ASP A 81 -3.20 11.88 9.99
C ASP A 81 -3.16 10.36 9.81
N LEU A 82 -3.01 9.89 8.56
CA LEU A 82 -2.88 8.47 8.22
C LEU A 82 -1.76 8.25 7.20
N ILE A 83 -1.13 7.07 7.31
CA ILE A 83 -0.11 6.56 6.39
C ILE A 83 -0.67 5.32 5.70
N LEU A 84 -0.78 5.34 4.38
CA LEU A 84 -1.38 4.28 3.59
C LEU A 84 -0.33 3.53 2.77
N LEU A 85 -0.21 2.22 3.00
CA LEU A 85 0.62 1.35 2.19
C LEU A 85 -0.19 0.88 0.98
N CYS A 86 0.07 1.50 -0.16
CA CYS A 86 -0.66 1.29 -1.41
C CYS A 86 0.11 0.34 -2.34
N GLY A 87 0.32 -0.90 -1.91
CA GLY A 87 1.19 -1.85 -2.58
C GLY A 87 2.68 -1.57 -2.31
N TYR A 88 3.01 -1.13 -1.11
CA TYR A 88 4.39 -0.98 -0.65
C TYR A 88 4.93 -2.34 -0.21
N LEU A 89 6.03 -2.79 -0.82
CA LEU A 89 6.51 -4.17 -0.68
C LEU A 89 7.59 -4.38 0.39
N SER A 90 8.14 -3.31 0.94
CA SER A 90 9.13 -3.38 2.02
C SER A 90 8.43 -3.29 3.38
N LEU A 91 9.06 -3.83 4.41
CA LEU A 91 8.59 -3.60 5.77
C LEU A 91 8.87 -2.15 6.16
N LEU A 92 7.85 -1.43 6.61
CA LEU A 92 7.99 -0.09 7.14
C LEU A 92 8.22 -0.18 8.66
N PRO A 93 9.34 0.33 9.18
CA PRO A 93 9.53 0.44 10.63
C PRO A 93 8.46 1.34 11.23
N ILE A 94 7.76 0.85 12.25
CA ILE A 94 6.67 1.59 12.91
C ILE A 94 7.22 2.30 14.13
N GLU A 95 7.34 3.62 14.05
CA GLU A 95 7.69 4.45 15.19
C GLU A 95 6.49 4.61 16.15
N PRO A 96 6.72 4.90 17.45
CA PRO A 96 5.64 4.99 18.44
C PRO A 96 4.51 5.94 18.04
N TRP A 97 4.79 7.06 17.40
CA TRP A 97 3.79 8.04 16.96
C TRP A 97 2.96 7.57 15.74
N MET A 98 3.43 6.53 15.02
CA MET A 98 2.74 5.93 13.87
C MET A 98 1.73 4.85 14.28
N GLN A 99 1.77 4.39 15.53
CA GLN A 99 0.87 3.33 16.01
C GLN A 99 -0.60 3.72 15.80
N GLY A 100 -1.38 2.81 15.19
CA GLY A 100 -2.78 3.06 14.85
C GLY A 100 -3.02 4.06 13.72
N LYS A 101 -1.97 4.46 12.98
CA LYS A 101 -2.07 5.39 11.84
C LYS A 101 -1.63 4.80 10.52
N VAL A 102 -0.96 3.66 10.53
CA VAL A 102 -0.48 3.00 9.30
C VAL A 102 -1.46 1.92 8.90
N LEU A 103 -2.00 2.03 7.69
CA LEU A 103 -2.96 1.10 7.11
C LEU A 103 -2.34 0.46 5.87
N ASN A 104 -2.63 -0.83 5.67
CA ASN A 104 -2.30 -1.56 4.46
C ASN A 104 -3.56 -2.17 3.83
N ILE A 105 -3.59 -2.27 2.52
CA ILE A 105 -4.56 -3.07 1.79
C ILE A 105 -3.85 -4.30 1.21
N HIS A 106 -4.29 -5.49 1.64
CA HIS A 106 -3.80 -6.77 1.16
C HIS A 106 -4.83 -7.43 0.23
N PRO A 107 -4.43 -7.94 -0.96
CA PRO A 107 -5.38 -8.44 -1.97
C PRO A 107 -5.85 -9.87 -1.70
N ALA A 108 -6.10 -10.23 -0.45
CA ALA A 108 -6.74 -11.48 -0.03
C ALA A 108 -7.49 -11.28 1.29
N LEU A 109 -8.27 -12.31 1.67
CA LEU A 109 -8.96 -12.36 2.97
C LEU A 109 -7.99 -12.87 4.03
N LEU A 110 -7.36 -11.97 4.76
CA LEU A 110 -6.45 -12.33 5.84
C LEU A 110 -7.17 -13.12 6.96
N PRO A 111 -6.52 -14.08 7.62
CA PRO A 111 -5.07 -14.37 7.56
C PRO A 111 -4.62 -15.25 6.38
N ASP A 112 -5.55 -15.74 5.54
CA ASP A 112 -5.20 -16.57 4.39
C ASP A 112 -4.39 -15.76 3.37
N PHE A 113 -3.36 -16.39 2.78
CA PHE A 113 -2.51 -15.80 1.73
C PHE A 113 -1.83 -14.47 2.12
N GLY A 114 -1.58 -14.25 3.41
CA GLY A 114 -0.80 -13.13 3.94
C GLY A 114 0.63 -13.53 4.30
N GLY A 115 1.42 -12.54 4.73
CA GLY A 115 2.76 -12.70 5.24
C GLY A 115 3.87 -12.51 4.20
N LYS A 116 5.11 -12.72 4.64
CA LYS A 116 6.30 -12.44 3.84
C LYS A 116 6.28 -13.15 2.48
N GLY A 117 6.42 -12.39 1.41
CA GLY A 117 6.46 -12.91 0.04
C GLY A 117 5.09 -13.01 -0.64
N MET A 118 3.99 -12.80 0.07
CA MET A 118 2.62 -12.80 -0.45
C MET A 118 2.23 -11.39 -0.89
N TYR A 119 2.48 -11.07 -2.17
CA TYR A 119 2.15 -9.76 -2.75
C TYR A 119 1.88 -9.87 -4.26
N GLY A 120 1.11 -8.93 -4.79
CA GLY A 120 0.80 -8.81 -6.22
C GLY A 120 0.21 -10.10 -6.77
N MET A 121 0.68 -10.51 -7.94
CA MET A 121 0.19 -11.71 -8.63
C MET A 121 0.34 -13.01 -7.83
N ARG A 122 1.34 -13.11 -6.96
CA ARG A 122 1.56 -14.30 -6.12
C ARG A 122 0.37 -14.64 -5.23
N VAL A 123 -0.32 -13.62 -4.73
CA VAL A 123 -1.53 -13.79 -3.92
C VAL A 123 -2.63 -14.41 -4.77
N HIS A 124 -2.89 -13.85 -5.96
CA HIS A 124 -3.93 -14.33 -6.87
C HIS A 124 -3.61 -15.74 -7.38
N GLU A 125 -2.36 -16.03 -7.72
CA GLU A 125 -1.89 -17.38 -8.10
C GLU A 125 -2.12 -18.38 -6.96
N ALA A 126 -1.85 -18.01 -5.72
CA ALA A 126 -2.07 -18.86 -4.55
C ALA A 126 -3.57 -19.13 -4.32
N VAL A 127 -4.42 -18.11 -4.43
CA VAL A 127 -5.89 -18.26 -4.32
C VAL A 127 -6.42 -19.26 -5.33
N ILE A 128 -6.02 -19.11 -6.61
CA ILE A 128 -6.41 -20.03 -7.69
C ILE A 128 -5.85 -21.44 -7.48
N ALA A 129 -4.56 -21.57 -7.13
CA ALA A 129 -3.92 -22.87 -6.90
C ALA A 129 -4.57 -23.65 -5.74
N HIS A 130 -5.12 -22.96 -4.74
CA HIS A 130 -5.86 -23.55 -3.64
C HIS A 130 -7.36 -23.73 -3.94
N GLN A 131 -7.80 -23.47 -5.17
CA GLN A 131 -9.19 -23.65 -5.61
C GLN A 131 -10.20 -22.96 -4.66
N LYS A 132 -9.86 -21.77 -4.16
CA LYS A 132 -10.77 -21.01 -3.30
C LYS A 132 -11.92 -20.46 -4.15
N ALA A 133 -13.16 -20.69 -3.69
CA ALA A 133 -14.36 -20.15 -4.33
C ALA A 133 -14.59 -18.66 -4.01
N THR A 134 -13.86 -18.13 -3.04
CA THR A 134 -13.98 -16.73 -2.59
C THR A 134 -12.60 -16.15 -2.35
N SER A 135 -12.41 -14.93 -2.76
CA SER A 135 -11.26 -14.08 -2.45
C SER A 135 -11.74 -12.69 -2.03
N GLY A 136 -10.85 -11.72 -2.03
CA GLY A 136 -11.21 -10.35 -1.67
C GLY A 136 -10.00 -9.50 -1.33
N CYS A 137 -10.22 -8.50 -0.51
CA CYS A 137 -9.16 -7.70 0.05
C CYS A 137 -9.38 -7.42 1.54
N THR A 138 -8.29 -7.14 2.23
CA THR A 138 -8.30 -6.79 3.65
C THR A 138 -7.59 -5.47 3.86
N VAL A 139 -8.27 -4.51 4.51
CA VAL A 139 -7.64 -3.32 5.07
C VAL A 139 -7.36 -3.60 6.54
N HIS A 140 -6.11 -3.41 6.95
CA HIS A 140 -5.68 -3.69 8.32
C HIS A 140 -4.69 -2.64 8.82
N PHE A 141 -4.55 -2.51 10.12
CA PHE A 141 -3.45 -1.76 10.72
C PHE A 141 -2.14 -2.51 10.52
N VAL A 142 -1.07 -1.76 10.28
CA VAL A 142 0.28 -2.31 10.13
C VAL A 142 0.97 -2.35 11.49
N ASP A 143 1.63 -3.46 11.76
CA ASP A 143 2.54 -3.66 12.88
C ASP A 143 3.95 -4.04 12.39
N GLU A 144 4.75 -4.68 13.24
CA GLU A 144 6.13 -5.07 12.93
C GLU A 144 6.24 -6.33 12.04
N GLU A 145 5.11 -6.99 11.73
CA GLU A 145 5.05 -8.19 10.91
C GLU A 145 4.22 -7.96 9.64
N TYR A 146 4.55 -8.69 8.56
CA TYR A 146 3.79 -8.60 7.31
C TYR A 146 2.36 -9.12 7.48
N ASP A 147 1.37 -8.31 7.11
CA ASP A 147 -0.06 -8.65 7.03
C ASP A 147 -0.66 -9.22 8.34
N HIS A 148 -0.07 -8.87 9.49
CA HIS A 148 -0.42 -9.44 10.79
C HIS A 148 -1.35 -8.55 11.62
N GLY A 149 -1.27 -7.24 11.48
CA GLY A 149 -2.00 -6.29 12.33
C GLY A 149 -3.52 -6.42 12.24
N PRO A 150 -4.25 -5.81 13.20
CA PRO A 150 -5.70 -5.94 13.32
C PRO A 150 -6.45 -5.53 12.05
N THR A 151 -7.37 -6.38 11.61
CA THR A 151 -8.25 -6.11 10.47
C THR A 151 -9.23 -4.99 10.78
N ILE A 152 -9.38 -4.06 9.84
CA ILE A 152 -10.36 -2.97 9.89
C ILE A 152 -11.58 -3.34 9.05
N LEU A 153 -11.36 -3.77 7.82
CA LEU A 153 -12.40 -4.06 6.83
C LEU A 153 -11.94 -5.17 5.89
N GLN A 154 -12.87 -6.01 5.50
CA GLN A 154 -12.69 -6.97 4.40
C GLN A 154 -13.84 -6.83 3.41
N GLU A 155 -13.50 -6.92 2.13
CA GLU A 155 -14.47 -7.01 1.06
C GLU A 155 -14.23 -8.31 0.29
N THR A 156 -15.30 -9.00 -0.07
CA THR A 156 -15.23 -10.33 -0.70
C THR A 156 -15.64 -10.29 -2.16
N CYS A 157 -15.07 -11.17 -2.96
CA CYS A 157 -15.50 -11.46 -4.32
C CYS A 157 -15.53 -12.98 -4.55
N GLU A 158 -16.43 -13.42 -5.43
CA GLU A 158 -16.45 -14.81 -5.90
C GLU A 158 -15.29 -15.05 -6.84
N VAL A 159 -14.77 -16.27 -6.82
CA VAL A 159 -13.70 -16.74 -7.72
C VAL A 159 -14.27 -17.92 -8.51
N SER A 160 -14.43 -17.74 -9.80
CA SER A 160 -14.89 -18.79 -10.71
C SER A 160 -13.78 -19.84 -10.91
N SER A 161 -14.17 -21.10 -11.13
CA SER A 161 -13.22 -22.19 -11.44
C SER A 161 -12.48 -22.00 -12.77
N GLU A 162 -12.94 -21.08 -13.63
CA GLU A 162 -12.33 -20.77 -14.92
C GLU A 162 -11.47 -19.48 -14.86
N GLU A 163 -11.44 -18.79 -13.72
CA GLU A 163 -10.64 -17.58 -13.57
C GLU A 163 -9.14 -17.85 -13.59
N THR A 164 -8.43 -16.88 -14.13
CA THR A 164 -6.97 -16.83 -14.13
C THR A 164 -6.48 -15.74 -13.18
N PRO A 165 -5.22 -15.80 -12.72
CA PRO A 165 -4.67 -14.81 -11.81
C PRO A 165 -4.57 -13.37 -12.37
N LYS A 166 -4.85 -13.18 -13.66
CA LYS A 166 -4.74 -11.88 -14.38
C LYS A 166 -6.06 -11.17 -14.52
#